data_b1dbdf84c118366a50a3ede954b69f96
#
_entry.id   b1dbdf84c118366a50a3ede954b69f96
#
_cell.length_a   1.000
_cell.length_b   1.000
_cell.length_c   1.000
_cell.angle_alpha   90.00
_cell.angle_beta   90.00
_cell.angle_gamma   90.00
#
_symmetry.space_group_name_H-M   'P 1'
#
loop_
_entity.id
_entity.type
_entity.pdbx_description
1 polymer ?
#
loop_
_entity_poly.entity_id
_entity_poly.type
_entity_poly.pdbx_seq_one_letter_code
_entity_poly.pdbx_strand_id
1 'polypeptide(L)'
;SAAVTAAHLGMKVIVAEKAQRLGGTTAWSGGWMWIPRNPLAREAGVHEDPQAPWSYLQEELGTPWGQPQAARVQALLRHGPAMVDFFRRHTALQFIDGNAIPDFHGQRPHAGLGGRSVCAAPFDGRALGADLARIEPPLPPNTLWGMGIAAGSDLRHFINALHSWASFKHVARRLTRHAIDRLVHGQGTHMVNGHALVGALVKSATAQIGSSYDRHRA
;
A
#
# COMPACT_ATOMS: atom_id res chain seq x y z
N SER A 1 4.50 6.69 7.59
CA SER A 1 3.24 6.86 8.34
C SER A 1 3.45 7.66 9.63
N ALA A 2 4.34 7.23 10.55
CA ALA A 2 4.55 7.92 11.84
C ALA A 2 4.84 9.42 11.68
N ALA A 3 5.72 9.80 10.75
CA ALA A 3 6.04 11.19 10.47
C ALA A 3 4.81 12.03 10.06
N VAL A 4 3.97 11.48 9.18
CA VAL A 4 2.73 12.14 8.73
C VAL A 4 1.75 12.31 9.90
N THR A 5 1.58 11.29 10.72
CA THR A 5 0.69 11.36 11.89
C THR A 5 1.20 12.37 12.92
N ALA A 6 2.50 12.38 13.21
CA ALA A 6 3.10 13.33 14.15
C ALA A 6 2.97 14.78 13.66
N ALA A 7 3.24 15.02 12.36
CA ALA A 7 3.08 16.34 11.76
C ALA A 7 1.62 16.80 11.77
N HIS A 8 0.68 15.90 11.48
CA HIS A 8 -0.76 16.20 11.58
C HIS A 8 -1.19 16.63 13.01
N LEU A 9 -0.52 16.08 14.01
CA LEU A 9 -0.71 16.46 15.42
C LEU A 9 0.08 17.71 15.85
N GLY A 10 0.67 18.43 14.92
CA GLY A 10 1.40 19.68 15.17
C GLY A 10 2.82 19.50 15.70
N MET A 11 3.37 18.28 15.67
CA MET A 11 4.73 18.04 16.13
C MET A 11 5.76 18.45 15.08
N LYS A 12 6.92 18.94 15.52
CA LYS A 12 8.09 19.09 14.64
C LYS A 12 8.69 17.72 14.35
N VAL A 13 8.84 17.38 13.08
CA VAL A 13 9.26 16.04 12.65
C VAL A 13 10.51 16.11 11.81
N ILE A 14 11.45 15.21 12.10
CA ILE A 14 12.62 14.94 11.26
C ILE A 14 12.53 13.48 10.81
N VAL A 15 12.69 13.24 9.52
CA VAL A 15 12.76 11.89 8.94
C VAL A 15 14.21 11.66 8.51
N ALA A 16 14.88 10.72 9.17
CA ALA A 16 16.21 10.27 8.80
C ALA A 16 16.13 8.95 8.03
N GLU A 17 16.79 8.87 6.87
CA GLU A 17 16.86 7.67 6.03
C GLU A 17 18.32 7.33 5.77
N LYS A 18 18.71 6.11 6.08
CA LYS A 18 20.08 5.60 5.87
C LYS A 18 20.36 5.33 4.38
N ALA A 19 19.37 4.88 3.65
CA ALA A 19 19.50 4.57 2.23
C ALA A 19 19.49 5.84 1.38
N GLN A 20 20.04 5.76 0.18
CA GLN A 20 20.01 6.87 -0.76
C GLN A 20 18.62 7.23 -1.26
N ARG A 21 17.67 6.29 -1.15
CA ARG A 21 16.30 6.44 -1.59
C ARG A 21 15.31 6.10 -0.49
N LEU A 22 14.15 6.74 -0.56
CA LEU A 22 13.05 6.54 0.38
C LEU A 22 12.22 5.32 0.01
N GLY A 23 11.78 4.55 1.00
CA GLY A 23 10.79 3.49 0.80
C GLY A 23 11.26 2.10 1.18
N GLY A 24 12.53 1.76 0.94
CA GLY A 24 13.09 0.45 1.30
C GLY A 24 12.22 -0.71 0.83
N THR A 25 12.08 -1.76 1.63
CA THR A 25 11.27 -2.94 1.31
C THR A 25 9.78 -2.66 1.17
N THR A 26 9.28 -1.57 1.75
CA THR A 26 7.88 -1.16 1.53
C THR A 26 7.61 -0.85 0.06
N ALA A 27 8.52 -0.16 -0.63
CA ALA A 27 8.38 0.13 -2.05
C ALA A 27 8.37 -1.14 -2.93
N TRP A 28 9.00 -2.21 -2.47
CA TRP A 28 9.08 -3.50 -3.14
C TRP A 28 7.89 -4.43 -2.84
N SER A 29 7.12 -4.11 -1.81
CA SER A 29 6.02 -4.96 -1.34
C SER A 29 4.80 -4.90 -2.28
N GLY A 30 3.91 -5.89 -2.14
CA GLY A 30 2.60 -5.90 -2.81
C GLY A 30 1.65 -4.80 -2.33
N GLY A 31 2.00 -4.03 -1.30
CA GLY A 31 1.20 -2.93 -0.77
C GLY A 31 -0.06 -3.33 -0.01
N TRP A 32 -0.29 -4.63 0.17
CA TRP A 32 -1.44 -5.17 0.89
C TRP A 32 -1.21 -5.14 2.39
N MET A 33 -2.24 -4.76 3.13
CA MET A 33 -2.28 -4.74 4.59
C MET A 33 -3.50 -5.52 5.05
N TRP A 34 -3.32 -6.42 6.00
CA TRP A 34 -4.41 -7.17 6.62
C TRP A 34 -4.98 -6.34 7.77
N ILE A 35 -6.13 -5.73 7.54
CA ILE A 35 -6.83 -4.85 8.48
C ILE A 35 -8.30 -5.27 8.52
N PRO A 36 -8.67 -6.23 9.35
CA PRO A 36 -10.07 -6.63 9.52
C PRO A 36 -10.96 -5.46 9.92
N ARG A 37 -12.22 -5.51 9.48
CA ARG A 37 -13.22 -4.47 9.75
C ARG A 37 -12.80 -3.06 9.31
N ASN A 38 -11.95 -2.98 8.28
CA ASN A 38 -11.54 -1.70 7.71
C ASN A 38 -12.73 -0.92 7.12
N PRO A 39 -12.62 0.41 6.96
CA PRO A 39 -13.71 1.24 6.46
C PRO A 39 -14.27 0.80 5.11
N LEU A 40 -13.41 0.37 4.17
CA LEU A 40 -13.85 -0.02 2.83
C LEU A 40 -14.73 -1.28 2.88
N ALA A 41 -14.37 -2.27 3.69
CA ALA A 41 -15.18 -3.47 3.87
C ALA A 41 -16.55 -3.14 4.49
N ARG A 42 -16.58 -2.27 5.51
CA ARG A 42 -17.83 -1.81 6.14
C ARG A 42 -18.72 -1.03 5.16
N GLU A 43 -18.15 -0.15 4.36
CA GLU A 43 -18.86 0.61 3.32
C GLU A 43 -19.44 -0.29 2.23
N ALA A 44 -18.77 -1.41 1.95
CA ALA A 44 -19.26 -2.47 1.04
C ALA A 44 -20.26 -3.44 1.68
N GLY A 45 -20.67 -3.23 2.95
CA GLY A 45 -21.62 -4.09 3.64
C GLY A 45 -21.04 -5.41 4.13
N VAL A 46 -19.72 -5.56 4.21
CA VAL A 46 -19.09 -6.75 4.79
C VAL A 46 -19.26 -6.72 6.30
N HIS A 47 -20.03 -7.66 6.81
CA HIS A 47 -20.24 -7.85 8.25
C HIS A 47 -19.35 -8.99 8.76
N GLU A 48 -18.66 -8.74 9.85
CA GLU A 48 -17.76 -9.70 10.47
C GLU A 48 -17.94 -9.72 11.98
N ASP A 49 -17.97 -10.93 12.57
CA ASP A 49 -17.89 -11.08 14.01
C ASP A 49 -16.61 -10.42 14.54
N PRO A 50 -16.71 -9.48 15.49
CA PRO A 50 -15.55 -8.79 16.07
C PRO A 50 -14.47 -9.72 16.64
N GLN A 51 -14.82 -10.94 17.06
CA GLN A 51 -13.88 -11.92 17.62
C GLN A 51 -13.21 -12.79 16.55
N ALA A 52 -13.81 -12.94 15.36
CA ALA A 52 -13.28 -13.85 14.34
C ALA A 52 -11.83 -13.52 13.93
N PRO A 53 -11.40 -12.27 13.71
CA PRO A 53 -10.01 -11.96 13.40
C PRO A 53 -9.02 -12.32 14.53
N TRP A 54 -9.43 -12.13 15.78
CA TRP A 54 -8.63 -12.52 16.93
C TRP A 54 -8.45 -14.03 17.00
N SER A 55 -9.55 -14.78 16.89
CA SER A 55 -9.53 -16.24 16.91
C SER A 55 -8.73 -16.81 15.74
N TYR A 56 -8.87 -16.26 14.54
CA TYR A 56 -8.07 -16.63 13.37
C TYR A 56 -6.57 -16.47 13.66
N LEU A 57 -6.13 -15.34 14.22
CA LEU A 57 -4.73 -15.12 14.54
C LEU A 57 -4.22 -16.05 15.65
N GLN A 58 -5.09 -16.46 16.60
CA GLN A 58 -4.71 -17.47 17.59
C GLN A 58 -4.43 -18.81 16.93
N GLU A 59 -5.24 -19.23 15.97
CA GLU A 59 -5.01 -20.46 15.18
C GLU A 59 -3.75 -20.36 14.30
N GLU A 60 -3.48 -19.20 13.72
CA GLU A 60 -2.32 -18.99 12.85
C GLU A 60 -0.99 -18.97 13.61
N LEU A 61 -0.95 -18.28 14.72
CA LEU A 61 0.27 -18.01 15.47
C LEU A 61 0.51 -19.01 16.59
N GLY A 62 -0.46 -19.89 16.85
CA GLY A 62 -0.44 -20.83 17.98
C GLY A 62 -0.64 -20.12 19.33
N THR A 63 -1.05 -20.91 20.32
CA THR A 63 -1.26 -20.46 21.69
C THR A 63 -0.43 -21.30 22.66
N PRO A 64 -0.08 -20.79 23.87
CA PRO A 64 -0.47 -19.49 24.44
C PRO A 64 0.40 -18.32 23.96
N TRP A 65 -0.20 -17.14 23.78
CA TRP A 65 0.56 -15.92 23.54
C TRP A 65 1.05 -15.31 24.86
N GLY A 66 2.28 -14.83 24.87
CA GLY A 66 2.76 -13.95 25.93
C GLY A 66 1.99 -12.61 25.94
N GLN A 67 1.94 -11.96 27.09
CA GLN A 67 1.24 -10.68 27.26
C GLN A 67 1.65 -9.61 26.22
N PRO A 68 2.94 -9.42 25.90
CA PRO A 68 3.34 -8.43 24.89
C PRO A 68 2.81 -8.73 23.49
N GLN A 69 2.70 -10.01 23.11
CA GLN A 69 2.19 -10.41 21.79
C GLN A 69 0.68 -10.19 21.69
N ALA A 70 -0.08 -10.62 22.71
CA ALA A 70 -1.51 -10.39 22.78
C ALA A 70 -1.86 -8.90 22.71
N ALA A 71 -1.15 -8.05 23.47
CA ALA A 71 -1.37 -6.60 23.46
C ALA A 71 -1.11 -5.97 22.08
N ARG A 72 -0.08 -6.42 21.35
CA ARG A 72 0.21 -5.94 19.99
C ARG A 72 -0.89 -6.32 19.00
N VAL A 73 -1.36 -7.54 19.05
CA VAL A 73 -2.46 -8.01 18.19
C VAL A 73 -3.74 -7.25 18.50
N GLN A 74 -4.07 -7.07 19.78
CA GLN A 74 -5.23 -6.27 20.20
C GLN A 74 -5.13 -4.83 19.68
N ALA A 75 -3.95 -4.21 19.79
CA ALA A 75 -3.71 -2.86 19.28
C ALA A 75 -3.92 -2.79 17.76
N LEU A 76 -3.41 -3.77 16.99
CA LEU A 76 -3.63 -3.87 15.54
C LEU A 76 -5.13 -3.95 15.22
N LEU A 77 -5.85 -4.88 15.84
CA LEU A 77 -7.26 -5.09 15.57
C LEU A 77 -8.14 -3.92 16.00
N ARG A 78 -7.75 -3.22 17.07
CA ARG A 78 -8.47 -2.04 17.59
C ARG A 78 -8.21 -0.79 16.76
N HIS A 79 -6.96 -0.51 16.41
CA HIS A 79 -6.55 0.76 15.82
C HIS A 79 -6.36 0.70 14.30
N GLY A 80 -6.20 -0.49 13.71
CA GLY A 80 -6.03 -0.66 12.28
C GLY A 80 -7.11 0.00 11.42
N PRO A 81 -8.41 -0.23 11.70
CA PRO A 81 -9.49 0.43 10.96
C PRO A 81 -9.44 1.96 11.04
N ALA A 82 -9.16 2.51 12.21
CA ALA A 82 -9.03 3.95 12.41
C ALA A 82 -7.81 4.52 11.67
N MET A 83 -6.72 3.77 11.60
CA MET A 83 -5.53 4.12 10.81
C MET A 83 -5.86 4.24 9.33
N VAL A 84 -6.56 3.26 8.74
CA VAL A 84 -6.98 3.32 7.33
C VAL A 84 -7.86 4.55 7.08
N ASP A 85 -8.83 4.81 7.95
CA ASP A 85 -9.72 5.96 7.84
C ASP A 85 -8.95 7.30 7.93
N PHE A 86 -8.04 7.41 8.89
CA PHE A 86 -7.18 8.58 9.07
C PHE A 86 -6.37 8.89 7.81
N PHE A 87 -5.63 7.90 7.28
CA PHE A 87 -4.80 8.13 6.10
C PHE A 87 -5.63 8.47 4.86
N ARG A 88 -6.78 7.83 4.68
CA ARG A 88 -7.70 8.11 3.58
C ARG A 88 -8.25 9.55 3.62
N ARG A 89 -8.54 10.07 4.80
CA ARG A 89 -9.13 11.40 4.95
C ARG A 89 -8.13 12.54 5.00
N HIS A 90 -6.95 12.31 5.55
CA HIS A 90 -6.02 13.39 5.89
C HIS A 90 -4.74 13.39 5.06
N THR A 91 -4.61 12.48 4.10
CA THR A 91 -3.40 12.31 3.31
C THR A 91 -3.69 12.04 1.83
N ALA A 92 -2.63 12.05 1.02
CA ALA A 92 -2.73 11.63 -0.38
C ALA A 92 -2.91 10.11 -0.55
N LEU A 93 -2.77 9.32 0.52
CA LEU A 93 -2.90 7.87 0.48
C LEU A 93 -4.37 7.46 0.39
N GLN A 94 -4.73 6.84 -0.72
CA GLN A 94 -6.03 6.20 -0.91
C GLN A 94 -5.87 4.69 -0.94
N PHE A 95 -6.96 3.97 -0.71
CA PHE A 95 -6.95 2.51 -0.66
C PHE A 95 -7.94 1.91 -1.64
N ILE A 96 -7.61 0.73 -2.13
CA ILE A 96 -8.55 -0.20 -2.77
C ILE A 96 -8.88 -1.31 -1.79
N ASP A 97 -10.08 -1.83 -1.90
CA ASP A 97 -10.55 -2.92 -1.05
C ASP A 97 -9.98 -4.27 -1.47
N GLY A 98 -9.91 -5.18 -0.52
CA GLY A 98 -9.60 -6.59 -0.71
C GLY A 98 -10.79 -7.48 -0.38
N ASN A 99 -12.01 -7.03 -0.68
CA ASN A 99 -13.24 -7.73 -0.32
C ASN A 99 -13.38 -9.10 -1.00
N ALA A 100 -12.69 -9.32 -2.12
CA ALA A 100 -12.63 -10.60 -2.80
C ALA A 100 -11.38 -11.42 -2.48
N ILE A 101 -10.55 -10.97 -1.52
CA ILE A 101 -9.30 -11.66 -1.14
C ILE A 101 -9.51 -12.39 0.18
N PRO A 102 -9.54 -13.74 0.17
CA PRO A 102 -9.63 -14.53 1.38
C PRO A 102 -8.33 -14.48 2.18
N ASP A 103 -8.39 -14.88 3.43
CA ASP A 103 -7.20 -15.13 4.23
C ASP A 103 -6.34 -16.23 3.61
N PHE A 104 -5.02 -16.17 3.79
CA PHE A 104 -4.08 -17.10 3.15
C PHE A 104 -4.32 -18.56 3.54
N HIS A 105 -4.70 -18.80 4.78
CA HIS A 105 -5.01 -20.14 5.27
C HIS A 105 -6.52 -20.31 5.44
N GLY A 106 -7.25 -20.21 4.34
CA GLY A 106 -8.72 -20.28 4.33
C GLY A 106 -9.33 -21.55 4.91
N GLN A 107 -8.53 -22.60 5.16
CA GLN A 107 -8.94 -23.83 5.84
C GLN A 107 -8.92 -23.72 7.38
N ARG A 108 -8.31 -22.65 7.92
CA ARG A 108 -8.26 -22.47 9.36
C ARG A 108 -9.61 -22.01 9.91
N PRO A 109 -9.94 -22.39 11.15
CA PRO A 109 -11.10 -21.84 11.84
C PRO A 109 -11.06 -20.30 11.84
N HIS A 110 -12.22 -19.68 11.66
CA HIS A 110 -12.38 -18.23 11.63
C HIS A 110 -11.67 -17.48 10.48
N ALA A 111 -11.14 -18.19 9.48
CA ALA A 111 -10.60 -17.56 8.28
C ALA A 111 -11.69 -16.75 7.56
N GLY A 112 -11.35 -15.53 7.15
CA GLY A 112 -12.25 -14.69 6.38
C GLY A 112 -12.22 -15.04 4.90
N LEU A 113 -13.38 -15.05 4.27
CA LEU A 113 -13.50 -15.25 2.82
C LEU A 113 -13.19 -13.97 2.03
N GLY A 114 -12.98 -12.83 2.71
CA GLY A 114 -12.64 -11.53 2.15
C GLY A 114 -12.91 -10.41 3.16
N GLY A 115 -12.67 -9.16 2.73
CA GLY A 115 -12.96 -7.97 3.53
C GLY A 115 -11.95 -7.61 4.61
N ARG A 116 -10.89 -8.41 4.78
CA ARG A 116 -9.85 -8.17 5.79
C ARG A 116 -8.62 -7.46 5.26
N SER A 117 -8.52 -7.24 3.96
CA SER A 117 -7.33 -6.66 3.35
C SER A 117 -7.65 -5.33 2.66
N VAL A 118 -6.68 -4.43 2.66
CA VAL A 118 -6.67 -3.20 1.87
C VAL A 118 -5.32 -3.05 1.20
N CYS A 119 -5.28 -2.44 0.02
CA CYS A 119 -4.03 -2.10 -0.66
C CYS A 119 -4.00 -0.61 -0.96
N ALA A 120 -2.79 -0.05 -1.07
CA ALA A 120 -2.65 1.31 -1.58
C ALA A 120 -3.22 1.41 -2.99
N ALA A 121 -4.07 2.40 -3.23
CA ALA A 121 -4.56 2.71 -4.56
C ALA A 121 -3.41 3.16 -5.47
N PRO A 122 -3.50 2.97 -6.79
CA PRO A 122 -2.52 3.51 -7.71
C PRO A 122 -2.32 5.02 -7.51
N PHE A 123 -1.06 5.46 -7.51
CA PHE A 123 -0.70 6.85 -7.26
C PHE A 123 0.00 7.43 -8.48
N ASP A 124 -0.31 8.69 -8.80
CA ASP A 124 0.36 9.42 -9.88
C ASP A 124 1.64 10.07 -9.35
N GLY A 125 2.78 9.48 -9.67
CA GLY A 125 4.09 9.96 -9.23
C GLY A 125 4.44 11.37 -9.71
N ARG A 126 3.76 11.90 -10.73
CA ARG A 126 3.96 13.30 -11.18
C ARG A 126 3.65 14.30 -10.07
N ALA A 127 2.76 13.92 -9.14
CA ALA A 127 2.44 14.75 -7.97
C ALA A 127 3.61 14.94 -7.00
N LEU A 128 4.67 14.13 -7.12
CA LEU A 128 5.88 14.22 -6.30
C LEU A 128 6.89 15.24 -6.85
N GLY A 129 6.79 15.63 -8.13
CA GLY A 129 7.79 16.50 -8.74
C GLY A 129 9.20 15.91 -8.63
N ALA A 130 10.16 16.68 -8.12
CA ALA A 130 11.55 16.26 -7.94
C ALA A 130 11.72 15.08 -6.95
N ASP A 131 10.80 14.91 -6.00
CA ASP A 131 10.87 13.83 -5.03
C ASP A 131 10.63 12.44 -5.65
N LEU A 132 10.05 12.35 -6.85
CA LEU A 132 9.86 11.09 -7.56
C LEU A 132 11.18 10.33 -7.76
N ALA A 133 12.25 11.00 -8.10
CA ALA A 133 13.58 10.40 -8.29
C ALA A 133 14.22 9.88 -6.99
N ARG A 134 13.67 10.30 -5.85
CA ARG A 134 14.16 9.92 -4.51
C ARG A 134 13.48 8.68 -3.96
N ILE A 135 12.45 8.17 -4.61
CA ILE A 135 11.75 6.98 -4.17
C ILE A 135 12.43 5.74 -4.73
N GLU A 136 12.54 4.71 -3.89
CA GLU A 136 13.04 3.40 -4.29
C GLU A 136 12.18 2.83 -5.42
N PRO A 137 12.74 2.47 -6.58
CA PRO A 137 11.98 1.92 -7.68
C PRO A 137 11.33 0.58 -7.28
N PRO A 138 10.27 0.16 -7.97
CA PRO A 138 9.65 -1.13 -7.72
C PRO A 138 10.62 -2.27 -8.01
N LEU A 139 10.45 -3.40 -7.33
CA LEU A 139 11.32 -4.56 -7.48
C LEU A 139 11.29 -5.06 -8.95
N PRO A 140 12.45 -5.18 -9.62
CA PRO A 140 12.50 -5.52 -11.05
C PRO A 140 11.68 -6.75 -11.47
N PRO A 141 11.69 -7.89 -10.75
CA PRO A 141 10.87 -9.04 -11.10
C PRO A 141 9.35 -8.78 -11.14
N ASN A 142 8.88 -7.74 -10.42
CA ASN A 142 7.46 -7.36 -10.37
C ASN A 142 7.11 -6.28 -11.39
N THR A 143 7.98 -6.06 -12.38
CA THR A 143 7.80 -5.00 -13.38
C THR A 143 7.91 -5.55 -14.79
N LEU A 144 7.26 -4.89 -15.73
CA LEU A 144 7.49 -5.05 -17.15
C LEU A 144 8.18 -3.79 -17.68
N TRP A 145 9.46 -3.89 -18.05
CA TRP A 145 10.31 -2.76 -18.47
C TRP A 145 10.35 -1.59 -17.46
N GLY A 146 10.30 -1.93 -16.17
CA GLY A 146 10.26 -0.94 -15.09
C GLY A 146 8.86 -0.37 -14.78
N MET A 147 7.82 -0.81 -15.47
CA MET A 147 6.43 -0.50 -15.16
C MET A 147 5.89 -1.49 -14.14
N GLY A 148 5.49 -1.02 -12.96
CA GLY A 148 4.84 -1.85 -11.95
C GLY A 148 3.47 -2.34 -12.43
N ILE A 149 3.16 -3.60 -12.16
CA ILE A 149 1.86 -4.23 -12.42
C ILE A 149 1.16 -4.40 -11.07
N ALA A 150 -0.05 -3.86 -10.95
CA ALA A 150 -0.83 -4.04 -9.74
C ALA A 150 -1.40 -5.47 -9.66
N ALA A 151 -1.41 -6.03 -8.45
CA ALA A 151 -2.11 -7.29 -8.21
C ALA A 151 -3.62 -7.16 -8.49
N GLY A 152 -4.27 -8.27 -8.81
CA GLY A 152 -5.71 -8.30 -9.08
C GLY A 152 -6.06 -8.07 -10.55
N SER A 153 -6.94 -7.09 -10.81
CA SER A 153 -7.48 -6.86 -12.16
C SER A 153 -6.44 -6.45 -13.19
N ASP A 154 -5.46 -5.63 -12.80
CA ASP A 154 -4.38 -5.19 -13.70
C ASP A 154 -3.56 -6.40 -14.18
N LEU A 155 -3.08 -7.22 -13.25
CA LEU A 155 -2.34 -8.46 -13.57
C LEU A 155 -3.16 -9.41 -14.47
N ARG A 156 -4.47 -9.54 -14.19
CA ARG A 156 -5.37 -10.37 -15.03
C ARG A 156 -5.40 -9.88 -16.47
N HIS A 157 -5.42 -8.57 -16.70
CA HIS A 157 -5.35 -8.00 -18.05
C HIS A 157 -4.02 -8.30 -18.73
N PHE A 158 -2.90 -8.23 -18.00
CA PHE A 158 -1.59 -8.60 -18.57
C PHE A 158 -1.51 -10.07 -18.97
N ILE A 159 -2.00 -10.98 -18.14
CA ILE A 159 -2.05 -12.44 -18.45
C ILE A 159 -2.95 -12.72 -19.66
N ASN A 160 -4.07 -12.01 -19.78
CA ASN A 160 -5.06 -12.24 -20.85
C ASN A 160 -4.89 -11.29 -22.05
N ALA A 161 -3.76 -10.61 -22.20
CA ALA A 161 -3.56 -9.60 -23.22
C ALA A 161 -3.79 -10.11 -24.64
N LEU A 162 -3.43 -11.36 -24.92
CA LEU A 162 -3.60 -11.99 -26.23
C LEU A 162 -4.92 -12.77 -26.39
N HIS A 163 -5.71 -12.89 -25.33
CA HIS A 163 -6.95 -13.67 -25.30
C HIS A 163 -8.22 -12.82 -25.23
N SER A 164 -8.08 -11.50 -24.99
CA SER A 164 -9.22 -10.58 -24.83
C SER A 164 -8.88 -9.22 -25.40
N TRP A 165 -9.76 -8.69 -26.27
CA TRP A 165 -9.61 -7.36 -26.84
C TRP A 165 -9.64 -6.25 -25.77
N ALA A 166 -10.44 -6.42 -24.71
CA ALA A 166 -10.46 -5.51 -23.57
C ALA A 166 -9.10 -5.51 -22.84
N SER A 167 -8.53 -6.69 -22.62
CA SER A 167 -7.21 -6.84 -22.00
C SER A 167 -6.08 -6.28 -22.87
N PHE A 168 -6.13 -6.53 -24.17
CA PHE A 168 -5.19 -5.95 -25.13
C PHE A 168 -5.20 -4.42 -25.08
N LYS A 169 -6.38 -3.79 -25.15
CA LYS A 169 -6.51 -2.33 -25.04
C LYS A 169 -5.96 -1.79 -23.72
N HIS A 170 -6.25 -2.48 -22.62
CA HIS A 170 -5.75 -2.09 -21.31
C HIS A 170 -4.22 -2.10 -21.28
N VAL A 171 -3.59 -3.20 -21.70
CA VAL A 171 -2.13 -3.36 -21.72
C VAL A 171 -1.48 -2.37 -22.68
N ALA A 172 -2.01 -2.22 -23.89
CA ALA A 172 -1.50 -1.25 -24.86
C ALA A 172 -1.51 0.18 -24.31
N ARG A 173 -2.61 0.59 -23.70
CA ARG A 173 -2.72 1.92 -23.05
C ARG A 173 -1.69 2.08 -21.91
N ARG A 174 -1.50 1.04 -21.09
CA ARG A 174 -0.53 1.05 -19.99
C ARG A 174 0.90 1.19 -20.50
N LEU A 175 1.26 0.42 -21.52
CA LEU A 175 2.60 0.46 -22.12
C LEU A 175 2.88 1.79 -22.83
N THR A 176 1.92 2.29 -23.60
CA THR A 176 2.06 3.59 -24.27
C THR A 176 2.25 4.71 -23.26
N ARG A 177 1.42 4.75 -22.22
CA ARG A 177 1.58 5.74 -21.14
C ARG A 177 2.95 5.64 -20.48
N HIS A 178 3.39 4.41 -20.17
CA HIS A 178 4.71 4.19 -19.56
C HIS A 178 5.86 4.65 -20.47
N ALA A 179 5.77 4.37 -21.76
CA ALA A 179 6.78 4.84 -22.73
C ALA A 179 6.85 6.39 -22.78
N ILE A 180 5.69 7.04 -22.82
CA ILE A 180 5.61 8.52 -22.79
C ILE A 180 6.18 9.05 -21.46
N ASP A 181 5.79 8.47 -20.32
CA ASP A 181 6.30 8.86 -19.00
C ASP A 181 7.83 8.75 -18.93
N ARG A 182 8.41 7.70 -19.50
CA ARG A 182 9.86 7.53 -19.55
C ARG A 182 10.55 8.57 -20.44
N LEU A 183 9.95 8.92 -21.55
CA LEU A 183 10.49 9.97 -22.44
C LEU A 183 10.44 11.36 -21.80
N VAL A 184 9.36 11.67 -21.11
CA VAL A 184 9.12 13.01 -20.53
C VAL A 184 9.74 13.17 -19.15
N HIS A 185 9.67 12.15 -18.31
CA HIS A 185 10.08 12.20 -16.90
C HIS A 185 11.30 11.33 -16.57
N GLY A 186 11.88 10.63 -17.55
CA GLY A 186 13.01 9.72 -17.35
C GLY A 186 12.64 8.39 -16.67
N GLN A 187 11.42 8.26 -16.15
CA GLN A 187 10.93 7.09 -15.43
C GLN A 187 9.41 6.96 -15.52
N GLY A 188 8.87 5.78 -15.17
CA GLY A 188 7.42 5.59 -15.08
C GLY A 188 6.82 6.39 -13.93
N THR A 189 5.68 7.03 -14.16
CA THR A 189 5.00 7.84 -13.15
C THR A 189 3.80 7.14 -12.52
N HIS A 190 3.31 6.07 -13.13
CA HIS A 190 2.21 5.29 -12.58
C HIS A 190 2.71 4.32 -11.52
N MET A 191 2.54 4.69 -10.26
CA MET A 191 2.96 3.91 -9.11
C MET A 191 1.82 2.99 -8.67
N VAL A 192 2.17 1.74 -8.29
CA VAL A 192 1.22 0.72 -7.81
C VAL A 192 1.81 -0.03 -6.61
N ASN A 193 0.98 -0.79 -5.90
CA ASN A 193 1.42 -1.63 -4.78
C ASN A 193 2.14 -0.82 -3.69
N GLY A 194 3.19 -1.39 -3.07
CA GLY A 194 3.99 -0.71 -2.06
C GLY A 194 4.69 0.56 -2.56
N HIS A 195 5.01 0.61 -3.87
CA HIS A 195 5.56 1.81 -4.50
C HIS A 195 4.56 2.98 -4.44
N ALA A 196 3.26 2.72 -4.70
CA ALA A 196 2.20 3.73 -4.54
C ALA A 196 2.03 4.15 -3.08
N LEU A 197 2.09 3.19 -2.14
CA LEU A 197 2.02 3.47 -0.71
C LEU A 197 3.12 4.46 -0.29
N VAL A 198 4.36 4.20 -0.69
CA VAL A 198 5.49 5.10 -0.38
C VAL A 198 5.31 6.45 -1.05
N GLY A 199 4.95 6.49 -2.33
CA GLY A 199 4.73 7.74 -3.06
C GLY A 199 3.69 8.65 -2.41
N ALA A 200 2.53 8.08 -2.06
CA ALA A 200 1.46 8.83 -1.39
C ALA A 200 1.86 9.32 0.01
N LEU A 201 2.61 8.50 0.77
CA LEU A 201 3.12 8.90 2.09
C LEU A 201 4.19 9.99 2.00
N VAL A 202 5.11 9.90 1.03
CA VAL A 202 6.12 10.96 0.79
C VAL A 202 5.44 12.26 0.39
N LYS A 203 4.47 12.22 -0.52
CA LYS A 203 3.68 13.40 -0.89
C LYS A 203 3.03 14.07 0.33
N SER A 204 2.43 13.26 1.19
CA SER A 204 1.75 13.74 2.39
C SER A 204 2.74 14.31 3.41
N ALA A 205 3.89 13.64 3.60
CA ALA A 205 4.92 14.11 4.49
C ALA A 205 5.51 15.45 4.03
N THR A 206 5.86 15.55 2.74
CA THR A 206 6.41 16.80 2.17
C THR A 206 5.42 17.96 2.30
N ALA A 207 4.12 17.71 2.11
CA ALA A 207 3.09 18.74 2.23
C ALA A 207 2.91 19.25 3.67
N GLN A 208 3.11 18.39 4.69
CA GLN A 208 2.88 18.71 6.10
C GLN A 208 4.14 19.17 6.83
N ILE A 209 5.30 18.62 6.49
CA ILE A 209 6.56 18.87 7.18
C ILE A 209 7.36 19.99 6.49
N GLY A 210 7.07 20.27 5.21
CA GLY A 210 7.91 21.11 4.36
C GLY A 210 9.10 20.33 3.78
N SER A 211 9.64 20.81 2.67
CA SER A 211 10.76 20.17 1.98
C SER A 211 12.10 20.81 2.34
N SER A 212 12.50 20.81 3.59
CA SER A 212 13.91 21.06 3.93
C SER A 212 14.66 19.73 3.95
N TYR A 213 15.41 19.46 2.89
CA TYR A 213 16.24 18.27 2.79
C TYR A 213 17.70 18.66 2.98
N ASP A 214 18.29 18.20 4.07
CA ASP A 214 19.70 18.34 4.34
C ASP A 214 20.41 17.01 4.01
N ARG A 215 21.34 17.04 3.03
CA ARG A 215 22.19 15.90 2.71
C ARG A 215 23.41 15.96 3.63
N HIS A 216 23.32 15.42 4.82
CA HIS A 216 24.54 15.05 5.52
C HIS A 216 25.10 13.77 4.88
N ARG A 217 26.23 13.92 4.20
CA ARG A 217 27.07 12.78 3.84
C ARG A 217 27.61 12.20 5.16
N ALA A 218 27.21 10.97 5.48
CA ALA A 218 27.93 10.17 6.45
C ALA A 218 29.16 9.55 5.80
#